data_34ff4dec41341b5b26f5eebc3e94ffab
#
_entry.id   34ff4dec41341b5b26f5eebc3e94ffab
#
_cell.length_a   1.000
_cell.length_b   1.000
_cell.length_c   1.000
_cell.angle_alpha   90.00
_cell.angle_beta   90.00
_cell.angle_gamma   90.00
#
_symmetry.space_group_name_H-M   'P 1'
#
loop_
_entity.id
_entity.type
_entity.pdbx_description
1 polymer ?
#
loop_
_entity_poly.entity_id
_entity_poly.type
_entity_poly.pdbx_seq_one_letter_code
_entity_poly.pdbx_strand_id
1 'polypeptide(L)'
;MRHNLCPRHKELQREVFGVHFRNPIGIAAGFDPNGDYIDRLDGVGFGFIEIGAVVAHPQPGTPRPRLERLRSKSSFIDRSGYPSRGLEYVLNNVRHRKSSKDGIVIGCNISKCTATPPQDIAKEYLRVFRNMYQYVDYFAINIVCNSSTKRFMPTSREEILDIIEPLFEFRRGQLDYRPILLKISPDLSDELLDEVIAILIETPLDGIEAVSGSLNLSATGEGAVCGAALTERAIEVVRHIAERTEGNYPIIGCGGMMQPEDVRRMMEAGASLVALNSGVRENGFRLLRHAADYLVAPAEEVETPSQEPTNGQNVENAQ
;
A
#
# COMPACT_ATOMS: atom_id res chain seq x y z
N MET A 1 -3.78 10.54 27.43
CA MET A 1 -2.97 11.39 26.55
C MET A 1 -2.71 10.61 25.28
N ARG A 2 -3.15 11.12 24.10
CA ARG A 2 -2.76 10.54 22.80
C ARG A 2 -1.32 11.00 22.54
N HIS A 3 -0.36 10.11 22.67
CA HIS A 3 1.01 10.41 22.29
C HIS A 3 1.11 10.27 20.76
N ASN A 4 1.04 11.38 20.04
CA ASN A 4 1.48 11.41 18.64
C ASN A 4 2.97 11.04 18.65
N LEU A 5 3.29 9.86 18.12
CA LEU A 5 4.68 9.42 17.98
C LEU A 5 5.38 10.12 16.80
N CYS A 6 4.61 10.70 15.87
CA CYS A 6 5.14 11.46 14.75
C CYS A 6 5.07 12.97 15.04
N PRO A 7 6.17 13.73 14.92
CA PRO A 7 6.17 15.17 14.97
C PRO A 7 5.22 15.73 13.90
N ARG A 8 4.51 16.82 14.22
CA ARG A 8 3.69 17.53 13.24
C ARG A 8 4.59 18.49 12.45
N HIS A 9 5.20 17.98 11.39
CA HIS A 9 5.92 18.80 10.42
C HIS A 9 4.92 19.41 9.44
N LYS A 10 4.71 20.73 9.49
CA LYS A 10 3.80 21.43 8.58
C LYS A 10 4.24 21.27 7.13
N GLU A 11 5.53 21.17 6.89
CA GLU A 11 6.17 20.98 5.60
C GLU A 11 5.81 19.66 4.93
N LEU A 12 5.37 18.68 5.72
CA LEU A 12 4.92 17.38 5.23
C LEU A 12 3.44 17.34 4.86
N GLN A 13 2.66 18.38 5.22
CA GLN A 13 1.26 18.45 4.79
C GLN A 13 1.18 18.63 3.29
N ARG A 14 0.24 17.93 2.67
CA ARG A 14 0.01 18.04 1.22
C ARG A 14 -1.41 17.68 0.85
N GLU A 15 -1.85 18.23 -0.26
CA GLU A 15 -3.09 17.84 -0.91
C GLU A 15 -2.76 16.93 -2.08
N VAL A 16 -3.39 15.76 -2.14
CA VAL A 16 -3.21 14.78 -3.20
C VAL A 16 -4.59 14.28 -3.61
N PHE A 17 -4.87 14.21 -4.89
CA PHE A 17 -6.18 13.88 -5.49
C PHE A 17 -7.39 14.54 -4.78
N GLY A 18 -7.22 15.81 -4.34
CA GLY A 18 -8.27 16.58 -3.65
C GLY A 18 -8.50 16.20 -2.18
N VAL A 19 -7.65 15.38 -1.59
CA VAL A 19 -7.68 14.99 -0.17
C VAL A 19 -6.48 15.60 0.56
N HIS A 20 -6.74 16.17 1.75
CA HIS A 20 -5.69 16.76 2.58
C HIS A 20 -5.06 15.71 3.51
N PHE A 21 -3.74 15.54 3.41
CA PHE A 21 -2.94 14.63 4.22
C PHE A 21 -2.06 15.43 5.18
N ARG A 22 -2.11 15.12 6.48
CA ARG A 22 -1.28 15.75 7.51
C ARG A 22 0.22 15.42 7.39
N ASN A 23 0.56 14.33 6.73
CA ASN A 23 1.88 13.93 6.27
C ASN A 23 1.75 12.84 5.18
N PRO A 24 2.78 12.57 4.36
CA PRO A 24 2.68 11.68 3.24
C PRO A 24 2.81 10.19 3.60
N ILE A 25 3.01 9.85 4.89
CA ILE A 25 3.34 8.49 5.31
C ILE A 25 2.10 7.82 5.92
N GLY A 26 1.67 6.73 5.32
CA GLY A 26 0.53 5.95 5.77
C GLY A 26 0.83 4.48 6.06
N ILE A 27 -0.22 3.78 6.43
CA ILE A 27 -0.23 2.31 6.60
C ILE A 27 -0.92 1.68 5.39
N ALA A 28 -0.23 0.74 4.74
CA ALA A 28 -0.76 0.00 3.60
C ALA A 28 -1.79 -1.06 4.01
N ALA A 29 -2.66 -1.40 3.08
CA ALA A 29 -3.58 -2.52 3.19
C ALA A 29 -2.88 -3.83 3.62
N GLY A 30 -3.61 -4.70 4.33
CA GLY A 30 -3.09 -5.92 4.93
C GLY A 30 -2.52 -5.75 6.33
N PHE A 31 -2.27 -4.52 6.79
CA PHE A 31 -1.92 -4.27 8.20
C PHE A 31 -3.15 -4.32 9.10
N ASP A 32 -4.20 -3.65 8.69
CA ASP A 32 -5.53 -3.65 9.33
C ASP A 32 -6.63 -4.06 8.33
N PRO A 33 -6.78 -5.36 8.06
CA PRO A 33 -7.69 -5.83 7.02
C PRO A 33 -9.17 -5.58 7.32
N ASN A 34 -9.53 -5.32 8.57
CA ASN A 34 -10.92 -5.17 8.98
C ASN A 34 -11.26 -3.81 9.59
N GLY A 35 -10.31 -2.87 9.66
CA GLY A 35 -10.53 -1.58 10.31
C GLY A 35 -10.65 -1.66 11.85
N ASP A 36 -10.01 -2.66 12.47
CA ASP A 36 -10.06 -2.88 13.93
C ASP A 36 -9.20 -1.86 14.71
N TYR A 37 -8.23 -1.20 14.05
CA TYR A 37 -7.20 -0.39 14.70
C TYR A 37 -7.16 1.07 14.26
N ILE A 38 -8.14 1.56 13.48
CA ILE A 38 -8.16 2.91 12.91
C ILE A 38 -7.88 3.99 13.97
N ASP A 39 -8.64 4.01 15.08
CA ASP A 39 -8.49 5.00 16.15
C ASP A 39 -7.12 4.95 16.85
N ARG A 40 -6.50 3.77 16.89
CA ARG A 40 -5.17 3.58 17.49
C ARG A 40 -4.08 4.09 16.56
N LEU A 41 -4.20 3.79 15.26
CA LEU A 41 -3.25 4.22 14.23
C LEU A 41 -3.33 5.73 13.99
N ASP A 42 -4.52 6.33 14.13
CA ASP A 42 -4.67 7.79 14.17
C ASP A 42 -3.83 8.40 15.29
N GLY A 43 -3.87 7.80 16.50
CA GLY A 43 -3.07 8.24 17.65
C GLY A 43 -1.55 8.07 17.49
N VAL A 44 -1.09 7.20 16.58
CA VAL A 44 0.34 7.02 16.26
C VAL A 44 0.87 8.22 15.43
N GLY A 45 0.05 8.78 14.53
CA GLY A 45 0.41 9.95 13.74
C GLY A 45 0.58 9.70 12.24
N PHE A 46 0.17 8.55 11.71
CA PHE A 46 0.14 8.30 10.27
C PHE A 46 -0.75 9.31 9.55
N GLY A 47 -0.38 9.74 8.35
CA GLY A 47 -1.17 10.62 7.51
C GLY A 47 -2.44 9.95 7.01
N PHE A 48 -2.36 8.67 6.70
CA PHE A 48 -3.48 7.86 6.24
C PHE A 48 -3.34 6.39 6.65
N ILE A 49 -4.44 5.69 6.59
CA ILE A 49 -4.51 4.24 6.72
C ILE A 49 -5.32 3.67 5.56
N GLU A 50 -4.81 2.64 4.93
CA GLU A 50 -5.54 1.84 3.97
C GLU A 50 -6.04 0.56 4.63
N ILE A 51 -7.35 0.50 4.88
CA ILE A 51 -8.00 -0.69 5.43
C ILE A 51 -8.26 -1.70 4.31
N GLY A 52 -8.19 -2.97 4.65
CA GLY A 52 -8.48 -4.05 3.70
C GLY A 52 -7.29 -4.98 3.42
N ALA A 53 -7.34 -5.87 2.37
CA ALA A 53 -8.38 -5.80 1.33
C ALA A 53 -9.78 -6.14 1.89
N VAL A 54 -10.74 -5.25 1.63
CA VAL A 54 -12.14 -5.46 1.95
C VAL A 54 -12.76 -6.29 0.84
N VAL A 55 -13.42 -7.38 1.21
CA VAL A 55 -14.12 -8.30 0.29
C VAL A 55 -15.58 -8.39 0.69
N ALA A 56 -16.45 -8.76 -0.26
CA ALA A 56 -17.88 -8.75 -0.01
C ALA A 56 -18.35 -9.73 1.08
N HIS A 57 -17.69 -10.89 1.19
CA HIS A 57 -18.08 -11.95 2.11
C HIS A 57 -16.92 -12.32 3.05
N PRO A 58 -17.21 -12.81 4.27
CA PRO A 58 -16.18 -13.32 5.15
C PRO A 58 -15.41 -14.47 4.50
N GLN A 59 -14.07 -14.45 4.64
CA GLN A 59 -13.23 -15.55 4.20
C GLN A 59 -12.09 -15.79 5.20
N PRO A 60 -11.78 -17.06 5.52
CA PRO A 60 -10.79 -17.38 6.55
C PRO A 60 -9.36 -17.11 6.13
N GLY A 61 -9.10 -16.95 4.82
CA GLY A 61 -7.75 -16.99 4.26
C GLY A 61 -7.16 -18.40 4.28
N THR A 62 -5.84 -18.51 4.17
CA THR A 62 -5.14 -19.79 4.14
C THR A 62 -4.92 -20.37 5.55
N PRO A 63 -4.61 -21.67 5.69
CA PRO A 63 -4.12 -22.26 6.95
C PRO A 63 -2.85 -21.56 7.47
N ARG A 64 -2.60 -21.65 8.76
CA ARG A 64 -1.36 -21.13 9.37
C ARG A 64 -0.20 -22.12 9.17
N PRO A 65 1.08 -21.67 9.08
CA PRO A 65 1.54 -20.27 9.22
C PRO A 65 1.28 -19.45 7.95
N ARG A 66 0.85 -18.19 8.13
CA ARG A 66 0.48 -17.29 7.04
C ARG A 66 1.58 -16.32 6.63
N LEU A 67 2.42 -15.96 7.58
CA LEU A 67 3.54 -15.06 7.39
C LEU A 67 4.82 -15.77 7.80
N GLU A 68 5.75 -15.90 6.87
CA GLU A 68 7.07 -16.45 7.08
C GLU A 68 8.12 -15.35 6.98
N ARG A 69 9.01 -15.25 7.98
CA ARG A 69 10.07 -14.25 7.99
C ARG A 69 11.34 -14.80 7.36
N LEU A 70 11.82 -14.13 6.33
CA LEU A 70 13.11 -14.38 5.71
C LEU A 70 14.19 -13.52 6.35
N ARG A 71 14.73 -13.98 7.50
CA ARG A 71 15.63 -13.18 8.36
C ARG A 71 16.85 -12.63 7.63
N SER A 72 17.48 -13.41 6.77
CA SER A 72 18.68 -13.02 6.02
C SER A 72 18.43 -11.88 5.01
N LYS A 73 17.18 -11.57 4.71
CA LYS A 73 16.80 -10.59 3.69
C LYS A 73 15.91 -9.47 4.24
N SER A 74 15.65 -9.40 5.55
CA SER A 74 14.66 -8.49 6.15
C SER A 74 13.34 -8.45 5.36
N SER A 75 12.85 -9.63 5.00
CA SER A 75 11.73 -9.83 4.09
C SER A 75 10.76 -10.84 4.66
N PHE A 76 9.56 -10.90 4.08
CA PHE A 76 8.51 -11.81 4.49
C PHE A 76 7.91 -12.50 3.26
N ILE A 77 7.41 -13.72 3.45
CA ILE A 77 6.51 -14.37 2.51
C ILE A 77 5.11 -14.36 3.13
N ASP A 78 4.19 -13.66 2.49
CA ASP A 78 2.79 -13.58 2.91
C ASP A 78 1.95 -14.59 2.12
N ARG A 79 1.45 -15.59 2.84
CA ARG A 79 0.54 -16.61 2.33
C ARG A 79 -0.87 -16.44 2.89
N SER A 80 -1.20 -15.27 3.43
CA SER A 80 -2.45 -15.08 4.20
C SER A 80 -3.73 -15.33 3.41
N GLY A 81 -3.73 -15.09 2.11
CA GLY A 81 -4.90 -15.33 1.26
C GLY A 81 -6.08 -14.41 1.57
N TYR A 82 -5.78 -13.15 1.94
CA TYR A 82 -6.77 -12.11 2.26
C TYR A 82 -7.82 -12.54 3.29
N PRO A 83 -7.43 -12.89 4.53
CA PRO A 83 -8.40 -13.17 5.59
C PRO A 83 -9.23 -11.92 5.87
N SER A 84 -10.54 -12.03 5.82
CA SER A 84 -11.45 -10.91 6.02
C SER A 84 -12.70 -11.36 6.77
N ARG A 85 -13.22 -10.46 7.61
CA ARG A 85 -14.52 -10.64 8.25
C ARG A 85 -15.69 -10.17 7.38
N GLY A 86 -15.37 -9.72 6.15
CA GLY A 86 -16.33 -9.31 5.15
C GLY A 86 -16.81 -7.87 5.31
N LEU A 87 -17.48 -7.40 4.27
CA LEU A 87 -17.94 -6.00 4.13
C LEU A 87 -18.73 -5.49 5.34
N GLU A 88 -19.72 -6.25 5.82
CA GLU A 88 -20.61 -5.79 6.89
C GLU A 88 -19.84 -5.51 8.20
N TYR A 89 -18.85 -6.34 8.50
CA TYR A 89 -18.01 -6.13 9.68
C TYR A 89 -17.13 -4.89 9.55
N VAL A 90 -16.46 -4.74 8.41
CA VAL A 90 -15.60 -3.59 8.14
C VAL A 90 -16.42 -2.30 8.16
N LEU A 91 -17.58 -2.30 7.52
CA LEU A 91 -18.49 -1.17 7.46
C LEU A 91 -18.94 -0.74 8.87
N ASN A 92 -19.25 -1.69 9.74
CA ASN A 92 -19.59 -1.41 11.13
C ASN A 92 -18.43 -0.73 11.89
N ASN A 93 -17.19 -1.22 11.70
CA ASN A 93 -16.01 -0.63 12.34
C ASN A 93 -15.76 0.81 11.88
N VAL A 94 -15.86 1.07 10.58
CA VAL A 94 -15.61 2.40 10.01
C VAL A 94 -16.70 3.40 10.44
N ARG A 95 -17.98 2.96 10.51
CA ARG A 95 -19.10 3.80 10.97
C ARG A 95 -18.95 4.24 12.43
N HIS A 96 -18.41 3.38 13.30
CA HIS A 96 -18.31 3.62 14.72
C HIS A 96 -16.96 4.19 15.17
N ARG A 97 -16.11 4.56 14.21
CA ARG A 97 -14.84 5.24 14.52
C ARG A 97 -15.07 6.56 15.25
N LYS A 98 -14.13 6.92 16.10
CA LYS A 98 -14.12 8.22 16.75
C LYS A 98 -13.66 9.26 15.74
N SER A 99 -14.61 9.97 15.14
CA SER A 99 -14.27 11.10 14.24
C SER A 99 -13.50 12.17 15.01
N SER A 100 -12.29 12.51 14.55
CA SER A 100 -11.59 13.73 14.98
C SER A 100 -11.65 14.76 13.87
N LYS A 101 -11.65 16.06 14.21
CA LYS A 101 -11.75 17.17 13.26
C LYS A 101 -10.59 17.20 12.25
N ASP A 102 -9.43 16.64 12.66
CA ASP A 102 -8.23 16.46 11.86
C ASP A 102 -7.86 14.96 11.83
N GLY A 103 -8.85 14.08 11.57
CA GLY A 103 -8.69 12.63 11.61
C GLY A 103 -7.77 12.12 10.52
N ILE A 104 -7.29 10.90 10.77
CA ILE A 104 -6.53 10.17 9.77
C ILE A 104 -7.37 9.95 8.50
N VAL A 105 -6.79 10.16 7.33
CA VAL A 105 -7.41 9.82 6.04
C VAL A 105 -7.55 8.30 5.95
N ILE A 106 -8.72 7.83 5.51
CA ILE A 106 -9.01 6.41 5.36
C ILE A 106 -9.17 6.05 3.89
N GLY A 107 -8.23 5.25 3.37
CA GLY A 107 -8.37 4.54 2.12
C GLY A 107 -9.05 3.19 2.32
N CYS A 108 -9.88 2.79 1.37
CA CYS A 108 -10.47 1.47 1.31
C CYS A 108 -9.86 0.66 0.17
N ASN A 109 -9.04 -0.32 0.53
CA ASN A 109 -8.54 -1.28 -0.45
C ASN A 109 -9.59 -2.34 -0.71
N ILE A 110 -10.05 -2.44 -1.95
CA ILE A 110 -11.07 -3.41 -2.35
C ILE A 110 -10.42 -4.52 -3.16
N SER A 111 -10.76 -5.76 -2.84
CA SER A 111 -10.41 -6.92 -3.65
C SER A 111 -11.59 -7.87 -3.77
N LYS A 112 -11.47 -8.88 -4.61
CA LYS A 112 -12.48 -9.94 -4.72
C LYS A 112 -12.25 -11.05 -3.68
N CYS A 113 -13.32 -11.74 -3.31
CA CYS A 113 -13.20 -13.00 -2.58
C CYS A 113 -12.48 -14.06 -3.42
N THR A 114 -11.74 -14.95 -2.78
CA THR A 114 -11.01 -16.02 -3.47
C THR A 114 -11.94 -16.97 -4.22
N ALA A 115 -13.19 -17.13 -3.75
CA ALA A 115 -14.19 -18.00 -4.33
C ALA A 115 -15.03 -17.34 -5.43
N THR A 116 -14.95 -16.01 -5.62
CA THR A 116 -15.78 -15.30 -6.60
C THR A 116 -15.44 -15.74 -8.03
N PRO A 117 -16.44 -16.21 -8.78
CA PRO A 117 -16.24 -16.63 -10.16
C PRO A 117 -16.00 -15.40 -11.08
N PRO A 118 -15.31 -15.58 -12.22
CA PRO A 118 -14.91 -14.47 -13.10
C PRO A 118 -16.05 -13.51 -13.48
N GLN A 119 -17.23 -14.04 -13.83
CA GLN A 119 -18.38 -13.25 -14.27
C GLN A 119 -19.01 -12.38 -13.17
N ASP A 120 -18.64 -12.57 -11.91
CA ASP A 120 -19.21 -11.82 -10.77
C ASP A 120 -18.16 -10.87 -10.14
N ILE A 121 -16.93 -10.82 -10.66
CA ILE A 121 -15.85 -10.01 -10.11
C ILE A 121 -16.24 -8.53 -10.08
N ALA A 122 -16.64 -7.96 -11.19
CA ALA A 122 -17.02 -6.54 -11.29
C ALA A 122 -18.18 -6.18 -10.34
N LYS A 123 -19.18 -7.07 -10.23
CA LYS A 123 -20.32 -6.88 -9.31
C LYS A 123 -19.86 -6.87 -7.84
N GLU A 124 -18.88 -7.71 -7.49
CA GLU A 124 -18.37 -7.76 -6.13
C GLU A 124 -17.61 -6.46 -5.78
N TYR A 125 -16.72 -5.98 -6.67
CA TYR A 125 -16.05 -4.70 -6.48
C TYR A 125 -17.05 -3.56 -6.32
N LEU A 126 -18.04 -3.46 -7.20
CA LEU A 126 -19.08 -2.44 -7.14
C LEU A 126 -19.89 -2.53 -5.84
N ARG A 127 -20.22 -3.73 -5.36
CA ARG A 127 -20.93 -3.93 -4.09
C ARG A 127 -20.15 -3.35 -2.92
N VAL A 128 -18.86 -3.67 -2.79
CA VAL A 128 -18.03 -3.15 -1.71
C VAL A 128 -17.89 -1.63 -1.83
N PHE A 129 -17.58 -1.13 -3.04
CA PHE A 129 -17.43 0.28 -3.33
C PHE A 129 -18.66 1.10 -2.91
N ARG A 130 -19.86 0.70 -3.34
CA ARG A 130 -21.12 1.38 -3.02
C ARG A 130 -21.38 1.49 -1.53
N ASN A 131 -21.16 0.39 -0.80
CA ASN A 131 -21.44 0.36 0.63
C ASN A 131 -20.43 1.15 1.47
N MET A 132 -19.17 1.23 1.02
CA MET A 132 -18.11 1.95 1.72
C MET A 132 -18.04 3.43 1.34
N TYR A 133 -18.70 3.87 0.27
CA TYR A 133 -18.50 5.16 -0.40
C TYR A 133 -18.58 6.38 0.53
N GLN A 134 -19.54 6.41 1.45
CA GLN A 134 -19.74 7.54 2.37
C GLN A 134 -18.86 7.51 3.61
N TYR A 135 -18.07 6.46 3.81
CA TYR A 135 -17.37 6.21 5.06
C TYR A 135 -15.85 6.29 4.96
N VAL A 136 -15.34 6.40 3.74
CA VAL A 136 -13.90 6.47 3.45
C VAL A 136 -13.58 7.67 2.58
N ASP A 137 -12.31 8.05 2.54
CA ASP A 137 -11.85 9.27 1.86
C ASP A 137 -11.40 8.98 0.43
N TYR A 138 -10.90 7.79 0.13
CA TYR A 138 -10.53 7.31 -1.20
C TYR A 138 -10.61 5.78 -1.31
N PHE A 139 -10.48 5.28 -2.54
CA PHE A 139 -10.48 3.85 -2.82
C PHE A 139 -9.21 3.42 -3.57
N ALA A 140 -8.64 2.28 -3.16
CA ALA A 140 -7.62 1.55 -3.90
C ALA A 140 -8.24 0.26 -4.45
N ILE A 141 -8.39 0.19 -5.75
CA ILE A 141 -8.96 -0.98 -6.43
C ILE A 141 -7.84 -1.98 -6.68
N ASN A 142 -7.77 -2.99 -5.83
CA ASN A 142 -6.73 -4.00 -5.87
C ASN A 142 -7.09 -5.09 -6.88
N ILE A 143 -6.58 -4.95 -8.10
CA ILE A 143 -6.80 -5.90 -9.18
C ILE A 143 -5.95 -7.17 -9.05
N VAL A 144 -5.14 -7.28 -7.99
CA VAL A 144 -4.27 -8.44 -7.77
C VAL A 144 -4.75 -9.23 -6.56
N CYS A 145 -5.21 -10.46 -6.77
CA CYS A 145 -5.54 -11.38 -5.69
C CYS A 145 -4.49 -12.51 -5.63
N ASN A 146 -3.59 -12.39 -4.67
CA ASN A 146 -2.55 -13.36 -4.43
C ASN A 146 -2.97 -14.37 -3.36
N SER A 147 -3.94 -15.24 -3.65
CA SER A 147 -4.16 -16.40 -2.79
C SER A 147 -3.23 -17.53 -3.19
N SER A 148 -2.79 -18.33 -2.21
CA SER A 148 -1.89 -19.47 -2.45
C SER A 148 -2.43 -20.51 -3.43
N THR A 149 -3.74 -20.50 -3.67
CA THR A 149 -4.42 -21.50 -4.50
C THR A 149 -5.05 -20.93 -5.78
N LYS A 150 -5.28 -19.62 -5.84
CA LYS A 150 -5.90 -18.95 -6.99
C LYS A 150 -5.30 -17.56 -7.18
N ARG A 151 -4.38 -17.46 -8.12
CA ARG A 151 -3.88 -16.17 -8.61
C ARG A 151 -4.96 -15.55 -9.49
N PHE A 152 -5.35 -14.32 -9.16
CA PHE A 152 -6.08 -13.44 -10.07
C PHE A 152 -5.22 -12.21 -10.30
N MET A 153 -4.92 -11.95 -11.54
CA MET A 153 -4.32 -10.72 -12.03
C MET A 153 -4.88 -10.54 -13.43
N PRO A 154 -5.49 -9.42 -13.75
CA PRO A 154 -5.91 -9.14 -15.11
C PRO A 154 -4.75 -9.30 -16.09
N THR A 155 -5.04 -9.85 -17.25
CA THR A 155 -4.06 -10.11 -18.31
C THR A 155 -4.29 -9.21 -19.53
N SER A 156 -5.38 -8.41 -19.51
CA SER A 156 -5.70 -7.49 -20.57
C SER A 156 -6.33 -6.20 -20.05
N ARG A 157 -6.34 -5.20 -20.90
CA ARG A 157 -6.99 -3.91 -20.69
C ARG A 157 -8.49 -4.06 -20.39
N GLU A 158 -9.17 -4.91 -21.15
CA GLU A 158 -10.61 -5.13 -21.04
C GLU A 158 -10.98 -5.65 -19.66
N GLU A 159 -10.21 -6.61 -19.13
CA GLU A 159 -10.45 -7.16 -17.80
C GLU A 159 -10.31 -6.09 -16.69
N ILE A 160 -9.43 -5.10 -16.88
CA ILE A 160 -9.28 -3.99 -15.94
C ILE A 160 -10.48 -3.04 -16.07
N LEU A 161 -10.86 -2.66 -17.29
CA LEU A 161 -11.97 -1.76 -17.56
C LEU A 161 -13.30 -2.35 -17.06
N ASP A 162 -13.55 -3.63 -17.25
CA ASP A 162 -14.73 -4.32 -16.73
C ASP A 162 -14.92 -4.15 -15.21
N ILE A 163 -13.81 -4.04 -14.47
CA ILE A 163 -13.84 -3.82 -13.02
C ILE A 163 -14.09 -2.35 -12.68
N ILE A 164 -13.41 -1.41 -13.35
CA ILE A 164 -13.38 -0.01 -12.92
C ILE A 164 -14.49 0.86 -13.51
N GLU A 165 -14.97 0.57 -14.73
CA GLU A 165 -16.01 1.38 -15.37
C GLU A 165 -17.32 1.46 -14.57
N PRO A 166 -17.85 0.35 -13.99
CA PRO A 166 -19.04 0.42 -13.13
C PRO A 166 -18.84 1.30 -11.89
N LEU A 167 -17.60 1.43 -11.39
CA LEU A 167 -17.27 2.29 -10.25
C LEU A 167 -17.33 3.76 -10.66
N PHE A 168 -16.82 4.11 -11.84
CA PHE A 168 -16.92 5.47 -12.38
C PHE A 168 -18.38 5.87 -12.63
N GLU A 169 -19.19 4.95 -13.16
CA GLU A 169 -20.62 5.21 -13.34
C GLU A 169 -21.32 5.50 -12.03
N PHE A 170 -21.06 4.70 -11.02
CA PHE A 170 -21.63 4.94 -9.69
C PHE A 170 -21.15 6.28 -9.11
N ARG A 171 -19.83 6.59 -9.19
CA ARG A 171 -19.24 7.84 -8.68
C ARG A 171 -19.88 9.07 -9.31
N ARG A 172 -20.14 9.07 -10.62
CA ARG A 172 -20.80 10.19 -11.33
C ARG A 172 -22.16 10.59 -10.74
N GLY A 173 -22.85 9.65 -10.14
CA GLY A 173 -24.16 9.89 -9.49
C GLY A 173 -24.08 10.34 -8.04
N GLN A 174 -22.88 10.54 -7.47
CA GLN A 174 -22.70 10.91 -6.07
C GLN A 174 -22.47 12.42 -5.90
N LEU A 175 -22.88 12.98 -4.75
CA LEU A 175 -22.62 14.38 -4.40
C LEU A 175 -21.17 14.62 -3.99
N ASP A 176 -20.61 13.68 -3.20
CA ASP A 176 -19.24 13.76 -2.73
C ASP A 176 -18.31 13.02 -3.70
N TYR A 177 -17.22 13.65 -4.09
CA TYR A 177 -16.18 13.01 -4.88
C TYR A 177 -15.30 12.12 -3.99
N ARG A 178 -15.07 10.89 -4.42
CA ARG A 178 -14.11 9.97 -3.78
C ARG A 178 -13.12 9.49 -4.83
N PRO A 179 -11.82 9.78 -4.64
CA PRO A 179 -10.77 9.32 -5.55
C PRO A 179 -10.75 7.79 -5.68
N ILE A 180 -10.46 7.34 -6.90
CA ILE A 180 -10.31 5.92 -7.24
C ILE A 180 -8.91 5.71 -7.80
N LEU A 181 -8.10 4.94 -7.08
CA LEU A 181 -6.77 4.54 -7.47
C LEU A 181 -6.77 3.08 -7.90
N LEU A 182 -5.91 2.73 -8.85
CA LEU A 182 -5.67 1.33 -9.23
C LEU A 182 -4.44 0.80 -8.50
N LYS A 183 -4.59 -0.29 -7.73
CA LYS A 183 -3.46 -0.94 -7.07
C LYS A 183 -2.92 -2.08 -7.92
N ILE A 184 -1.62 -2.02 -8.22
CA ILE A 184 -0.95 -2.91 -9.16
C ILE A 184 0.07 -3.84 -8.50
N SER A 185 0.46 -4.88 -9.27
CA SER A 185 1.51 -5.83 -8.89
C SER A 185 2.88 -5.40 -9.40
N PRO A 186 3.98 -5.70 -8.68
CA PRO A 186 5.33 -5.56 -9.22
C PRO A 186 5.64 -6.60 -10.31
N ASP A 187 4.78 -7.61 -10.44
CA ASP A 187 4.95 -8.75 -11.36
C ASP A 187 4.31 -8.51 -12.74
N LEU A 188 3.76 -7.32 -12.99
CA LEU A 188 3.26 -6.96 -14.31
C LEU A 188 4.40 -6.98 -15.32
N SER A 189 4.13 -7.49 -16.54
CA SER A 189 5.05 -7.29 -17.66
C SER A 189 5.09 -5.80 -18.04
N ASP A 190 6.15 -5.38 -18.72
CA ASP A 190 6.29 -3.97 -19.10
C ASP A 190 5.16 -3.55 -20.06
N GLU A 191 4.68 -4.45 -20.93
CA GLU A 191 3.55 -4.19 -21.84
C GLU A 191 2.25 -3.96 -21.06
N LEU A 192 1.96 -4.78 -20.02
CA LEU A 192 0.76 -4.61 -19.24
C LEU A 192 0.88 -3.40 -18.30
N LEU A 193 2.08 -3.05 -17.85
CA LEU A 193 2.30 -1.82 -17.09
C LEU A 193 2.05 -0.58 -17.97
N ASP A 194 2.49 -0.59 -19.22
CA ASP A 194 2.21 0.48 -20.17
C ASP A 194 0.69 0.58 -20.48
N GLU A 195 -0.02 -0.54 -20.59
CA GLU A 195 -1.49 -0.55 -20.71
C GLU A 195 -2.17 0.03 -19.46
N VAL A 196 -1.68 -0.28 -18.26
CA VAL A 196 -2.20 0.33 -17.04
C VAL A 196 -1.99 1.84 -17.02
N ILE A 197 -0.84 2.32 -17.49
CA ILE A 197 -0.56 3.76 -17.62
C ILE A 197 -1.50 4.41 -18.65
N ALA A 198 -1.75 3.75 -19.78
CA ALA A 198 -2.71 4.22 -20.77
C ALA A 198 -4.13 4.32 -20.17
N ILE A 199 -4.57 3.30 -19.43
CA ILE A 199 -5.86 3.33 -18.71
C ILE A 199 -5.92 4.51 -17.72
N LEU A 200 -4.85 4.76 -16.97
CA LEU A 200 -4.78 5.90 -16.04
C LEU A 200 -4.99 7.24 -16.76
N ILE A 201 -4.37 7.40 -17.92
CA ILE A 201 -4.44 8.65 -18.72
C ILE A 201 -5.82 8.84 -19.39
N GLU A 202 -6.42 7.76 -19.85
CA GLU A 202 -7.62 7.77 -20.69
C GLU A 202 -8.93 7.67 -19.88
N THR A 203 -8.86 7.35 -18.59
CA THR A 203 -10.04 7.12 -17.75
C THR A 203 -10.07 8.10 -16.56
N PRO A 204 -11.21 8.23 -15.87
CA PRO A 204 -11.30 9.03 -14.65
C PRO A 204 -10.66 8.42 -13.41
N LEU A 205 -9.56 7.67 -13.54
CA LEU A 205 -8.72 7.28 -12.42
C LEU A 205 -7.98 8.49 -11.86
N ASP A 206 -7.82 8.53 -10.55
CA ASP A 206 -7.17 9.64 -9.84
C ASP A 206 -5.70 9.36 -9.52
N GLY A 207 -5.23 8.15 -9.73
CA GLY A 207 -3.85 7.76 -9.46
C GLY A 207 -3.64 6.25 -9.42
N ILE A 208 -2.43 5.86 -9.04
CA ILE A 208 -2.01 4.45 -8.90
C ILE A 208 -1.44 4.22 -7.49
N GLU A 209 -1.68 3.05 -6.93
CA GLU A 209 -0.93 2.51 -5.80
C GLU A 209 0.04 1.41 -6.31
N ALA A 210 1.33 1.67 -6.23
CA ALA A 210 2.40 0.80 -6.68
C ALA A 210 3.37 0.51 -5.52
N VAL A 211 3.52 -0.73 -5.05
CA VAL A 211 3.04 -2.01 -5.59
C VAL A 211 2.56 -2.92 -4.46
N SER A 212 1.92 -4.05 -4.80
CA SER A 212 1.63 -5.15 -3.85
C SER A 212 2.89 -6.00 -3.60
N GLY A 213 2.75 -7.14 -2.86
CA GLY A 213 3.84 -8.13 -2.78
C GLY A 213 4.03 -8.90 -4.10
N SER A 214 5.26 -9.39 -4.35
CA SER A 214 5.64 -10.14 -5.55
C SER A 214 5.49 -11.64 -5.36
N LEU A 215 4.82 -12.31 -6.28
CA LEU A 215 4.80 -13.78 -6.37
C LEU A 215 6.03 -14.32 -7.10
N ASN A 216 6.56 -13.55 -8.06
CA ASN A 216 7.71 -13.97 -8.87
C ASN A 216 9.00 -14.07 -8.04
N LEU A 217 9.11 -13.30 -6.95
CA LEU A 217 10.23 -13.37 -6.02
C LEU A 217 10.15 -14.57 -5.05
N SER A 218 9.02 -15.29 -5.01
CA SER A 218 8.87 -16.47 -4.17
C SER A 218 9.56 -17.67 -4.78
N ALA A 219 10.54 -18.24 -4.09
CA ALA A 219 11.28 -19.40 -4.56
C ALA A 219 10.40 -20.66 -4.74
N THR A 220 9.28 -20.74 -4.04
CA THR A 220 8.32 -21.85 -4.10
C THR A 220 7.11 -21.55 -4.97
N GLY A 221 6.96 -20.29 -5.45
CA GLY A 221 5.74 -19.82 -6.12
C GLY A 221 4.52 -19.69 -5.19
N GLU A 222 4.70 -19.98 -3.90
CA GLU A 222 3.64 -19.86 -2.89
C GLU A 222 3.83 -18.62 -2.03
N GLY A 223 2.78 -17.80 -1.96
CA GLY A 223 2.78 -16.54 -1.19
C GLY A 223 3.54 -15.42 -1.86
N ALA A 224 3.27 -14.21 -1.42
CA ALA A 224 3.86 -12.99 -1.97
C ALA A 224 5.07 -12.55 -1.13
N VAL A 225 6.20 -12.31 -1.77
CA VAL A 225 7.39 -11.73 -1.12
C VAL A 225 7.18 -10.24 -0.92
N CYS A 226 7.46 -9.77 0.29
CA CYS A 226 7.41 -8.36 0.68
C CYS A 226 8.58 -8.06 1.65
N GLY A 227 8.85 -6.77 1.90
CA GLY A 227 10.01 -6.31 2.65
C GLY A 227 11.19 -5.98 1.74
N ALA A 228 12.41 -5.96 2.26
CA ALA A 228 13.59 -5.44 1.58
C ALA A 228 13.86 -6.05 0.20
N ALA A 229 13.50 -7.31 -0.02
CA ALA A 229 13.66 -7.94 -1.33
C ALA A 229 12.81 -7.29 -2.45
N LEU A 230 11.81 -6.49 -2.09
CA LEU A 230 10.92 -5.82 -3.03
C LEU A 230 11.31 -4.35 -3.29
N THR A 231 12.16 -3.75 -2.46
CA THR A 231 12.42 -2.31 -2.45
C THR A 231 12.82 -1.76 -3.82
N GLU A 232 13.83 -2.35 -4.45
CA GLU A 232 14.33 -1.85 -5.73
C GLU A 232 13.27 -1.94 -6.83
N ARG A 233 12.59 -3.09 -6.94
CA ARG A 233 11.54 -3.26 -7.95
C ARG A 233 10.36 -2.30 -7.73
N ALA A 234 9.97 -2.05 -6.48
CA ALA A 234 8.91 -1.09 -6.17
C ALA A 234 9.28 0.34 -6.59
N ILE A 235 10.52 0.75 -6.33
CA ILE A 235 11.05 2.07 -6.74
C ILE A 235 11.13 2.18 -8.27
N GLU A 236 11.57 1.13 -8.96
CA GLU A 236 11.62 1.09 -10.43
C GLU A 236 10.23 1.28 -11.05
N VAL A 237 9.22 0.55 -10.55
CA VAL A 237 7.85 0.66 -11.06
C VAL A 237 7.29 2.06 -10.83
N VAL A 238 7.49 2.64 -9.63
CA VAL A 238 7.04 4.01 -9.35
C VAL A 238 7.72 5.01 -10.27
N ARG A 239 9.04 4.90 -10.48
CA ARG A 239 9.79 5.78 -11.38
C ARG A 239 9.29 5.65 -12.82
N HIS A 240 9.10 4.44 -13.31
CA HIS A 240 8.56 4.21 -14.66
C HIS A 240 7.20 4.88 -14.86
N ILE A 241 6.28 4.74 -13.90
CA ILE A 241 4.96 5.40 -13.97
C ILE A 241 5.12 6.92 -13.95
N ALA A 242 5.95 7.46 -13.04
CA ALA A 242 6.16 8.90 -12.93
C ALA A 242 6.75 9.52 -14.21
N GLU A 243 7.75 8.86 -14.80
CA GLU A 243 8.36 9.27 -16.06
C GLU A 243 7.36 9.23 -17.23
N ARG A 244 6.61 8.13 -17.36
CA ARG A 244 5.62 7.95 -18.44
C ARG A 244 4.43 8.87 -18.33
N THR A 245 4.10 9.33 -17.15
CA THR A 245 3.00 10.29 -16.87
C THR A 245 3.50 11.73 -16.68
N GLU A 246 4.79 11.98 -16.87
CA GLU A 246 5.42 13.30 -16.66
C GLU A 246 5.11 13.88 -15.25
N GLY A 247 4.89 13.01 -14.26
CA GLY A 247 4.54 13.39 -12.89
C GLY A 247 3.12 13.96 -12.71
N ASN A 248 2.27 13.91 -13.74
CA ASN A 248 0.94 14.51 -13.70
C ASN A 248 -0.10 13.68 -12.89
N TYR A 249 0.21 12.44 -12.56
CA TYR A 249 -0.70 11.57 -11.82
C TYR A 249 -0.14 11.18 -10.47
N PRO A 250 -0.90 11.33 -9.39
CA PRO A 250 -0.46 10.93 -8.05
C PRO A 250 -0.20 9.43 -7.94
N ILE A 251 0.89 9.09 -7.25
CA ILE A 251 1.28 7.71 -6.98
C ILE A 251 1.39 7.51 -5.46
N ILE A 252 0.73 6.48 -4.92
CA ILE A 252 1.02 5.96 -3.60
C ILE A 252 2.09 4.88 -3.74
N GLY A 253 3.32 5.19 -3.33
CA GLY A 253 4.42 4.23 -3.33
C GLY A 253 4.25 3.22 -2.20
N CYS A 254 4.28 1.93 -2.51
CA CYS A 254 4.16 0.84 -1.56
C CYS A 254 5.13 -0.28 -1.94
N GLY A 255 5.69 -0.96 -0.95
CA GLY A 255 6.59 -2.10 -1.16
C GLY A 255 8.03 -1.85 -0.71
N GLY A 256 8.48 -2.65 0.23
CA GLY A 256 9.89 -2.76 0.61
C GLY A 256 10.49 -1.65 1.45
N MET A 257 9.76 -0.61 1.82
CA MET A 257 10.32 0.48 2.63
C MET A 257 10.57 0.02 4.07
N MET A 258 11.82 -0.30 4.38
CA MET A 258 12.25 -0.86 5.65
C MET A 258 12.91 0.18 6.55
N GLN A 259 13.44 1.25 6.01
CA GLN A 259 14.16 2.32 6.72
C GLN A 259 13.80 3.70 6.13
N PRO A 260 14.15 4.82 6.80
CA PRO A 260 13.82 6.18 6.36
C PRO A 260 14.30 6.53 4.96
N GLU A 261 15.49 6.05 4.61
CA GLU A 261 16.12 6.24 3.30
C GLU A 261 15.28 5.65 2.16
N ASP A 262 14.66 4.46 2.38
CA ASP A 262 13.79 3.84 1.40
C ASP A 262 12.55 4.71 1.13
N VAL A 263 12.01 5.35 2.19
CA VAL A 263 10.87 6.27 2.07
C VAL A 263 11.23 7.48 1.23
N ARG A 264 12.41 8.09 1.45
CA ARG A 264 12.91 9.22 0.64
C ARG A 264 13.11 8.80 -0.81
N ARG A 265 13.81 7.70 -1.06
CA ARG A 265 14.04 7.16 -2.41
C ARG A 265 12.73 6.90 -3.17
N MET A 266 11.70 6.39 -2.48
CA MET A 266 10.37 6.19 -3.05
C MET A 266 9.71 7.52 -3.44
N MET A 267 9.82 8.56 -2.60
CA MET A 267 9.32 9.89 -2.91
C MET A 267 10.09 10.54 -4.08
N GLU A 268 11.41 10.41 -4.10
CA GLU A 268 12.27 10.90 -5.19
C GLU A 268 12.02 10.18 -6.52
N ALA A 269 11.56 8.95 -6.47
CA ALA A 269 11.12 8.20 -7.65
C ALA A 269 9.78 8.72 -8.25
N GLY A 270 9.08 9.63 -7.55
CA GLY A 270 7.84 10.24 -8.03
C GLY A 270 6.59 9.89 -7.21
N ALA A 271 6.72 9.16 -6.09
CA ALA A 271 5.58 8.92 -5.23
C ALA A 271 5.10 10.22 -4.56
N SER A 272 3.79 10.47 -4.58
CA SER A 272 3.14 11.58 -3.85
C SER A 272 2.93 11.25 -2.38
N LEU A 273 2.63 9.98 -2.10
CA LEU A 273 2.41 9.40 -0.77
C LEU A 273 3.14 8.06 -0.68
N VAL A 274 3.43 7.60 0.53
CA VAL A 274 4.03 6.29 0.78
C VAL A 274 3.25 5.48 1.80
N ALA A 275 3.02 4.20 1.54
CA ALA A 275 2.27 3.31 2.40
C ALA A 275 3.17 2.19 2.96
N LEU A 276 3.35 2.16 4.29
CA LEU A 276 4.23 1.24 5.01
C LEU A 276 3.48 -0.01 5.48
N ASN A 277 4.10 -1.18 5.37
CA ASN A 277 3.62 -2.42 6.00
C ASN A 277 4.79 -3.20 6.61
N SER A 278 5.63 -3.84 5.78
CA SER A 278 6.73 -4.70 6.23
C SER A 278 7.73 -3.97 7.13
N GLY A 279 8.07 -2.72 6.81
CA GLY A 279 8.96 -1.91 7.62
C GLY A 279 8.42 -1.64 9.03
N VAL A 280 7.11 -1.38 9.14
CA VAL A 280 6.46 -1.20 10.45
C VAL A 280 6.40 -2.52 11.23
N ARG A 281 6.15 -3.65 10.56
CA ARG A 281 6.17 -4.99 11.20
C ARG A 281 7.56 -5.36 11.73
N GLU A 282 8.61 -4.94 11.02
CA GLU A 282 10.00 -5.21 11.39
C GLU A 282 10.50 -4.25 12.46
N ASN A 283 10.32 -2.93 12.26
CA ASN A 283 10.96 -1.88 13.04
C ASN A 283 10.00 -1.15 14.00
N GLY A 284 8.72 -1.52 13.98
CA GLY A 284 7.69 -0.85 14.77
C GLY A 284 7.36 0.56 14.29
N PHE A 285 6.53 1.25 15.06
CA PHE A 285 6.05 2.60 14.70
C PHE A 285 7.11 3.69 14.76
N ARG A 286 8.31 3.39 15.30
CA ARG A 286 9.46 4.33 15.26
C ARG A 286 9.88 4.68 13.83
N LEU A 287 9.68 3.75 12.89
CA LEU A 287 9.97 4.00 11.48
C LEU A 287 9.21 5.22 10.94
N LEU A 288 7.93 5.41 11.32
CA LEU A 288 7.16 6.58 10.92
C LEU A 288 7.85 7.89 11.34
N ARG A 289 8.26 7.97 12.61
CA ARG A 289 8.92 9.17 13.14
C ARG A 289 10.24 9.44 12.41
N HIS A 290 11.10 8.43 12.34
CA HIS A 290 12.41 8.57 11.69
C HIS A 290 12.27 8.94 10.21
N ALA A 291 11.31 8.35 9.51
CA ALA A 291 11.05 8.69 8.11
C ALA A 291 10.51 10.13 7.96
N ALA A 292 9.63 10.58 8.86
CA ALA A 292 9.15 11.96 8.83
C ALA A 292 10.27 12.97 9.11
N ASP A 293 11.10 12.73 10.13
CA ASP A 293 12.25 13.55 10.45
C ASP A 293 13.25 13.57 9.27
N TYR A 294 13.49 12.41 8.65
CA TYR A 294 14.40 12.27 7.51
C TYR A 294 13.90 12.99 6.24
N LEU A 295 12.60 13.05 6.01
CA LEU A 295 12.03 13.76 4.85
C LEU A 295 12.14 15.29 4.96
N VAL A 296 12.22 15.85 6.17
CA VAL A 296 12.38 17.29 6.38
C VAL A 296 13.84 17.72 6.58
N ALA A 297 14.75 16.77 6.82
CA ALA A 297 16.17 17.06 6.95
C ALA A 297 16.76 17.55 5.63
N PRO A 298 17.63 18.59 5.65
CA PRO A 298 18.38 19.03 4.47
C PRO A 298 19.19 17.86 3.87
N ALA A 299 19.28 17.81 2.54
CA ALA A 299 20.00 16.74 1.85
C ALA A 299 21.51 16.69 2.22
N GLU A 300 22.07 17.77 2.68
CA GLU A 300 23.49 17.92 3.08
C GLU A 300 23.80 17.34 4.48
N GLU A 301 22.79 17.09 5.34
CA GLU A 301 22.98 16.54 6.69
C GLU A 301 22.91 15.01 6.73
N VAL A 302 22.63 14.37 5.62
CA VAL A 302 22.51 12.91 5.53
C VAL A 302 23.87 12.30 5.19
N GLU A 303 24.83 12.39 6.13
CA GLU A 303 26.06 11.60 6.04
C GLU A 303 25.74 10.11 6.11
N THR A 304 26.21 9.36 5.14
CA THR A 304 26.25 7.90 5.14
C THR A 304 26.86 7.42 6.46
N PRO A 305 26.25 6.45 7.19
CA PRO A 305 26.89 5.91 8.38
C PRO A 305 28.26 5.39 7.99
N SER A 306 29.30 5.99 8.55
CA SER A 306 30.68 5.56 8.40
C SER A 306 30.76 4.08 8.78
N GLN A 307 31.18 3.26 7.82
CA GLN A 307 31.59 1.89 8.09
C GLN A 307 32.69 1.96 9.16
N GLU A 308 32.42 1.47 10.35
CA GLU A 308 33.47 1.29 11.35
C GLU A 308 34.58 0.41 10.73
N PRO A 309 35.84 0.83 10.83
CA PRO A 309 36.93 0.02 10.33
C PRO A 309 37.02 -1.25 11.18
N THR A 310 36.84 -2.39 10.55
CA THR A 310 37.16 -3.69 11.14
C THR A 310 38.63 -3.70 11.53
N ASN A 311 38.89 -3.56 12.82
CA ASN A 311 40.23 -3.70 13.41
C ASN A 311 40.72 -5.13 13.14
N GLY A 312 41.55 -5.25 12.14
CA GLY A 312 42.34 -6.46 11.91
C GLY A 312 43.37 -6.61 13.03
N GLN A 313 43.04 -7.46 13.99
CA GLN A 313 44.07 -7.94 14.91
C GLN A 313 44.89 -9.00 14.20
N ASN A 314 46.10 -8.58 13.82
CA ASN A 314 47.23 -9.48 13.55
C ASN A 314 47.43 -10.40 14.76
N VAL A 315 47.31 -11.69 14.56
CA VAL A 315 47.94 -12.66 15.47
C VAL A 315 49.17 -13.21 14.72
N GLU A 316 50.33 -12.58 15.03
CA GLU A 316 51.62 -13.16 14.73
C GLU A 316 51.87 -14.37 15.64
N ASN A 317 52.40 -15.40 15.00
CA ASN A 317 53.21 -16.50 15.45
C ASN A 317 53.73 -16.52 16.88
N ALA A 318 53.58 -17.62 17.58
CA ALA A 318 54.66 -18.21 18.38
C ALA A 318 54.41 -19.72 18.55
N GLN A 319 55.34 -20.49 17.96
CA GLN A 319 55.82 -21.83 18.32
C GLN A 319 54.84 -22.99 18.39
#